data_7ed946f86bfa998c463e2539b9356f4f
#
_entry.id   7ed946f86bfa998c463e2539b9356f4f
#
_cell.length_a   1.000
_cell.length_b   1.000
_cell.length_c   1.000
_cell.angle_alpha   90.00
_cell.angle_beta   90.00
_cell.angle_gamma   90.00
#
_symmetry.space_group_name_H-M   'P 1'
#
loop_
_entity.id
_entity.type
_entity.pdbx_description
1 polymer ?
#
loop_
_entity_poly.entity_id
_entity_poly.type
_entity_poly.pdbx_seq_one_letter_code
_entity_poly.pdbx_strand_id
1 'polypeptide(L)'
;MSQTAPQRQQGRPGGRPGGPGGRPGGPGGRGGRQGDRPRRPRREPVVEVWEPKTILGKKVASGEITTMEEIYEKGLRIQEAGIIKKLLPDLKTEVIDVGLIQKMTPNGQSTRFKALVAAGNQNGWLGIGLGKSKQMRIAIEKANNAAFLNVSPIKLGCGSWECRCDQKHSVPFTVKGKGGSVTIEILPGPRGLGLVAGGKIRNLLKLAGVKDAWTHTNGSTATMNSTSKALLECLRQTFSQG
;
A
#
# COMPACT_ATOMS: atom_id res chain seq x y z
N MET A 1 44.63 31.52 39.14
CA MET A 1 43.98 31.05 40.37
C MET A 1 43.13 29.87 40.00
N SER A 2 43.65 28.72 40.30
CA SER A 2 43.10 27.37 40.10
C SER A 2 42.14 27.01 41.21
N GLN A 3 40.97 26.51 40.91
CA GLN A 3 40.19 25.74 41.89
C GLN A 3 39.60 24.47 41.23
N THR A 4 40.12 23.40 41.76
CA THR A 4 39.88 21.99 41.52
C THR A 4 38.54 21.57 42.13
N ALA A 5 37.73 20.81 41.42
CA ALA A 5 36.52 20.15 41.91
C ALA A 5 36.85 18.80 42.57
N PRO A 6 36.18 18.38 43.66
CA PRO A 6 36.47 17.11 44.32
C PRO A 6 35.69 15.94 43.69
N GLN A 7 36.42 14.84 43.53
CA GLN A 7 35.92 13.50 43.19
C GLN A 7 35.13 12.93 44.39
N ARG A 8 33.98 12.30 44.08
CA ARG A 8 33.24 11.48 45.05
C ARG A 8 33.43 10.00 44.74
N GLN A 9 33.98 9.33 45.70
CA GLN A 9 34.36 7.93 45.75
C GLN A 9 33.15 6.99 45.81
N GLN A 10 33.40 5.82 45.29
CA GLN A 10 32.60 4.62 45.26
C GLN A 10 32.31 4.04 46.66
N GLY A 11 31.11 3.51 46.84
CA GLY A 11 30.77 2.63 47.94
C GLY A 11 29.92 1.46 47.47
N ARG A 12 30.52 0.29 47.29
CA ARG A 12 29.85 -1.01 47.44
C ARG A 12 30.00 -1.42 48.90
N PRO A 13 29.00 -2.04 49.56
CA PRO A 13 29.00 -3.49 49.68
C PRO A 13 27.60 -4.13 49.88
N GLY A 14 27.55 -5.47 49.84
CA GLY A 14 26.44 -6.22 50.39
C GLY A 14 26.10 -7.52 49.64
N GLY A 15 26.98 -8.53 49.81
CA GLY A 15 26.66 -9.89 49.47
C GLY A 15 25.61 -10.47 50.40
N ARG A 16 24.63 -11.23 49.86
CA ARG A 16 23.74 -12.08 50.64
C ARG A 16 24.24 -13.53 50.61
N PRO A 17 24.22 -14.24 51.74
CA PRO A 17 24.68 -15.62 51.84
C PRO A 17 23.68 -16.60 51.25
N GLY A 18 24.19 -17.64 50.58
CA GLY A 18 23.46 -18.74 50.03
C GLY A 18 22.85 -19.65 51.11
N GLY A 19 21.62 -20.08 50.87
CA GLY A 19 20.96 -21.17 51.61
C GLY A 19 21.05 -22.49 50.84
N PRO A 20 21.37 -23.61 51.49
CA PRO A 20 21.42 -24.92 50.87
C PRO A 20 20.04 -25.58 50.88
N GLY A 21 19.52 -25.95 49.74
CA GLY A 21 18.24 -26.69 49.60
C GLY A 21 18.25 -27.52 48.33
N GLY A 22 19.01 -28.59 48.33
CA GLY A 22 18.95 -29.59 47.26
C GLY A 22 17.61 -30.34 47.30
N ARG A 23 16.91 -30.40 46.16
CA ARG A 23 15.81 -31.35 45.89
C ARG A 23 16.29 -32.40 44.93
N PRO A 24 16.03 -33.70 45.21
CA PRO A 24 16.46 -34.79 44.35
C PRO A 24 15.65 -34.83 43.05
N GLY A 25 16.35 -35.13 41.96
CA GLY A 25 15.78 -35.26 40.64
C GLY A 25 14.82 -36.44 40.54
N GLY A 26 13.65 -36.20 39.95
CA GLY A 26 12.73 -37.21 39.46
C GLY A 26 12.95 -37.44 37.98
N PRO A 27 13.07 -38.70 37.50
CA PRO A 27 13.12 -39.01 36.10
C PRO A 27 11.70 -39.04 35.55
N GLY A 28 11.33 -38.05 34.76
CA GLY A 28 10.03 -37.96 34.11
C GLY A 28 10.19 -37.46 32.67
N GLY A 29 10.60 -38.31 31.77
CA GLY A 29 10.48 -38.06 30.34
C GLY A 29 9.02 -37.82 29.95
N ARG A 30 8.68 -36.59 29.58
CA ARG A 30 7.47 -36.32 28.82
C ARG A 30 7.89 -35.95 27.40
N GLY A 31 7.92 -36.97 26.55
CA GLY A 31 7.87 -36.80 25.10
C GLY A 31 6.66 -35.95 24.76
N GLY A 32 6.92 -34.70 24.40
CA GLY A 32 5.91 -33.81 23.85
C GLY A 32 5.41 -34.41 22.55
N ARG A 33 4.27 -35.09 22.58
CA ARG A 33 3.46 -35.36 21.40
C ARG A 33 3.10 -33.97 20.84
N GLN A 34 3.82 -33.52 19.82
CA GLN A 34 3.35 -32.52 18.90
C GLN A 34 2.06 -33.07 18.30
N GLY A 35 0.93 -32.75 18.91
CA GLY A 35 -0.39 -33.01 18.37
C GLY A 35 -0.45 -32.28 17.02
N ASP A 36 -0.44 -33.06 15.98
CA ASP A 36 -0.71 -32.64 14.61
C ASP A 36 -2.15 -32.10 14.60
N ARG A 37 -2.29 -30.79 14.89
CA ARG A 37 -3.58 -30.14 14.79
C ARG A 37 -3.97 -30.15 13.32
N PRO A 38 -5.07 -30.81 12.94
CA PRO A 38 -5.48 -30.85 11.54
C PRO A 38 -5.59 -29.41 11.04
N ARG A 39 -4.79 -29.06 10.02
CA ARG A 39 -4.86 -27.77 9.33
C ARG A 39 -6.31 -27.63 8.85
N ARG A 40 -7.03 -26.65 9.38
CA ARG A 40 -8.39 -26.34 8.89
C ARG A 40 -8.33 -26.24 7.37
N PRO A 41 -9.19 -26.95 6.64
CA PRO A 41 -9.20 -26.89 5.18
C PRO A 41 -9.26 -25.44 4.75
N ARG A 42 -8.39 -25.07 3.84
CA ARG A 42 -8.34 -23.73 3.22
C ARG A 42 -9.70 -23.57 2.54
N ARG A 43 -10.57 -22.72 3.10
CA ARG A 43 -11.86 -22.44 2.46
C ARG A 43 -11.55 -21.98 1.05
N GLU A 44 -12.06 -22.69 0.08
CA GLU A 44 -12.00 -22.30 -1.33
C GLU A 44 -12.60 -20.90 -1.45
N PRO A 45 -12.04 -20.02 -2.28
CA PRO A 45 -12.59 -18.71 -2.50
C PRO A 45 -14.02 -18.88 -3.04
N VAL A 46 -15.01 -18.48 -2.26
CA VAL A 46 -16.39 -18.41 -2.74
C VAL A 46 -16.35 -17.41 -3.89
N VAL A 47 -16.59 -17.90 -5.10
CA VAL A 47 -16.74 -17.04 -6.28
C VAL A 47 -18.07 -16.30 -6.08
N GLU A 48 -18.01 -15.11 -5.48
CA GLU A 48 -19.17 -14.25 -5.36
C GLU A 48 -19.60 -13.85 -6.79
N VAL A 49 -20.73 -14.37 -7.23
CA VAL A 49 -21.37 -13.96 -8.48
C VAL A 49 -21.78 -12.49 -8.30
N TRP A 50 -21.13 -11.60 -9.04
CA TRP A 50 -21.45 -10.18 -8.98
C TRP A 50 -22.78 -9.90 -9.68
N GLU A 51 -23.75 -9.35 -8.94
CA GLU A 51 -25.02 -8.87 -9.43
C GLU A 51 -24.95 -7.34 -9.64
N PRO A 52 -25.12 -6.84 -10.88
CA PRO A 52 -25.05 -5.42 -11.17
C PRO A 52 -26.28 -4.68 -10.63
N LYS A 53 -26.05 -3.66 -9.80
CA LYS A 53 -27.10 -2.81 -9.22
C LYS A 53 -27.24 -1.49 -9.99
N THR A 54 -26.13 -0.94 -10.50
CA THR A 54 -26.09 0.33 -11.20
C THR A 54 -26.43 0.17 -12.69
N ILE A 55 -26.83 1.27 -13.34
CA ILE A 55 -27.09 1.31 -14.79
C ILE A 55 -25.80 0.96 -15.55
N LEU A 56 -24.65 1.49 -15.12
CA LEU A 56 -23.34 1.17 -15.70
C LEU A 56 -23.01 -0.31 -15.53
N GLY A 57 -23.27 -0.87 -14.33
CA GLY A 57 -23.05 -2.28 -14.04
C GLY A 57 -23.88 -3.19 -14.97
N LYS A 58 -25.13 -2.83 -15.22
CA LYS A 58 -26.01 -3.57 -16.15
C LYS A 58 -25.48 -3.53 -17.60
N LYS A 59 -25.02 -2.37 -18.09
CA LYS A 59 -24.41 -2.21 -19.42
C LYS A 59 -23.12 -3.00 -19.58
N VAL A 60 -22.30 -3.09 -18.54
CA VAL A 60 -21.08 -3.93 -18.55
C VAL A 60 -21.44 -5.41 -18.44
N ALA A 61 -22.52 -5.76 -17.74
CA ALA A 61 -23.00 -7.14 -17.67
C ALA A 61 -23.57 -7.62 -19.01
N SER A 62 -24.34 -6.77 -19.74
CA SER A 62 -24.87 -7.04 -21.08
C SER A 62 -23.80 -7.06 -22.18
N GLY A 63 -22.61 -6.49 -21.93
CA GLY A 63 -21.53 -6.44 -22.92
C GLY A 63 -21.56 -5.22 -23.84
N GLU A 64 -22.40 -4.21 -23.57
CA GLU A 64 -22.44 -2.95 -24.32
C GLU A 64 -21.15 -2.13 -24.15
N ILE A 65 -20.48 -2.28 -22.99
CA ILE A 65 -19.20 -1.63 -22.67
C ILE A 65 -18.19 -2.73 -22.36
N THR A 66 -17.15 -2.82 -23.18
CA THR A 66 -16.11 -3.85 -23.07
C THR A 66 -14.77 -3.31 -22.58
N THR A 67 -14.52 -2.01 -22.73
CA THR A 67 -13.24 -1.40 -22.37
C THR A 67 -13.41 -0.35 -21.25
N MET A 68 -12.34 -0.20 -20.46
CA MET A 68 -12.29 0.83 -19.43
C MET A 68 -12.15 2.23 -20.02
N GLU A 69 -11.53 2.34 -21.20
CA GLU A 69 -11.30 3.60 -21.89
C GLU A 69 -12.63 4.27 -22.27
N GLU A 70 -13.61 3.51 -22.78
CA GLU A 70 -14.95 4.02 -23.08
C GLU A 70 -15.68 4.62 -21.87
N ILE A 71 -15.44 4.08 -20.67
CA ILE A 71 -16.04 4.60 -19.44
C ILE A 71 -15.45 5.98 -19.10
N TYR A 72 -14.13 6.13 -19.26
CA TYR A 72 -13.45 7.39 -18.99
C TYR A 72 -13.71 8.45 -20.06
N GLU A 73 -13.76 8.09 -21.34
CA GLU A 73 -14.12 9.00 -22.43
C GLU A 73 -15.55 9.55 -22.27
N LYS A 74 -16.49 8.69 -21.85
CA LYS A 74 -17.88 9.08 -21.57
C LYS A 74 -18.04 9.77 -20.22
N GLY A 75 -16.99 9.89 -19.42
CA GLY A 75 -17.03 10.52 -18.09
C GLY A 75 -17.93 9.82 -17.07
N LEU A 76 -18.16 8.49 -17.23
CA LEU A 76 -19.06 7.74 -16.36
C LEU A 76 -18.40 7.40 -15.04
N ARG A 77 -19.09 7.64 -13.92
CA ARG A 77 -18.58 7.34 -12.60
C ARG A 77 -18.79 5.88 -12.23
N ILE A 78 -17.70 5.20 -11.89
CA ILE A 78 -17.71 3.81 -11.41
C ILE A 78 -18.13 3.79 -9.93
N GLN A 79 -19.18 3.04 -9.60
CA GLN A 79 -19.72 2.91 -8.24
C GLN A 79 -19.61 1.47 -7.71
N GLU A 80 -19.35 0.49 -8.57
CA GLU A 80 -19.25 -0.92 -8.20
C GLU A 80 -17.87 -1.47 -8.50
N ALA A 81 -17.24 -2.11 -7.50
CA ALA A 81 -15.94 -2.77 -7.67
C ALA A 81 -15.99 -3.97 -8.62
N GLY A 82 -17.18 -4.59 -8.77
CA GLY A 82 -17.40 -5.71 -9.69
C GLY A 82 -17.18 -5.37 -11.15
N ILE A 83 -17.48 -4.13 -11.57
CA ILE A 83 -17.24 -3.64 -12.93
C ILE A 83 -15.76 -3.75 -13.30
N ILE A 84 -14.88 -3.28 -12.40
CA ILE A 84 -13.43 -3.27 -12.62
C ILE A 84 -12.87 -4.68 -12.62
N LYS A 85 -13.35 -5.56 -11.75
CA LYS A 85 -12.93 -6.97 -11.73
C LYS A 85 -13.29 -7.70 -13.03
N LYS A 86 -14.39 -7.30 -13.69
CA LYS A 86 -14.82 -7.88 -14.98
C LYS A 86 -14.02 -7.31 -16.15
N LEU A 87 -13.78 -5.99 -16.18
CA LEU A 87 -13.10 -5.31 -17.27
C LEU A 87 -11.57 -5.43 -17.22
N LEU A 88 -11.00 -5.51 -16.00
CA LEU A 88 -9.55 -5.63 -15.77
C LEU A 88 -9.26 -6.85 -14.88
N PRO A 89 -9.26 -8.08 -15.42
CA PRO A 89 -8.97 -9.29 -14.65
C PRO A 89 -7.51 -9.34 -14.16
N ASP A 90 -6.59 -8.67 -14.85
CA ASP A 90 -5.14 -8.67 -14.57
C ASP A 90 -4.72 -7.72 -13.44
N LEU A 91 -5.67 -7.13 -12.70
CA LEU A 91 -5.35 -6.23 -11.60
C LEU A 91 -4.68 -6.98 -10.45
N LYS A 92 -3.46 -6.57 -10.14
CA LYS A 92 -2.72 -7.00 -8.95
C LYS A 92 -2.98 -6.02 -7.81
N THR A 93 -3.23 -6.54 -6.62
CA THR A 93 -3.41 -5.72 -5.41
C THR A 93 -2.23 -5.92 -4.47
N GLU A 94 -1.69 -4.83 -3.96
CA GLU A 94 -0.58 -4.83 -3.00
C GLU A 94 -0.93 -3.95 -1.79
N VAL A 95 -0.64 -4.47 -0.59
CA VAL A 95 -0.81 -3.72 0.65
C VAL A 95 0.43 -2.86 0.86
N ILE A 96 0.26 -1.54 0.79
CA ILE A 96 1.36 -0.56 0.88
C ILE A 96 1.68 -0.24 2.34
N ASP A 97 0.63 -0.06 3.16
CA ASP A 97 0.80 0.33 4.56
C ASP A 97 -0.35 -0.18 5.42
N VAL A 98 -0.02 -0.62 6.63
CA VAL A 98 -0.99 -0.98 7.66
C VAL A 98 -0.58 -0.33 8.96
N GLY A 99 -1.50 0.38 9.59
CA GLY A 99 -1.25 1.06 10.85
C GLY A 99 -2.40 0.94 11.83
N LEU A 100 -2.09 1.11 13.11
CA LEU A 100 -3.08 1.23 14.17
C LEU A 100 -3.55 2.68 14.27
N ILE A 101 -4.85 2.86 14.50
CA ILE A 101 -5.46 4.15 14.81
C ILE A 101 -6.19 4.00 16.14
N GLN A 102 -5.89 4.87 17.07
CA GLN A 102 -6.47 4.87 18.40
C GLN A 102 -7.23 6.17 18.63
N LYS A 103 -8.40 6.05 19.26
CA LYS A 103 -9.23 7.20 19.65
C LYS A 103 -9.71 6.98 21.08
N MET A 104 -9.54 7.99 21.92
CA MET A 104 -10.13 7.98 23.27
C MET A 104 -11.64 8.17 23.19
N THR A 105 -12.36 7.33 23.93
CA THR A 105 -13.81 7.39 24.12
C THR A 105 -14.11 7.42 25.62
N PRO A 106 -15.35 7.78 26.04
CA PRO A 106 -15.70 7.75 27.47
C PRO A 106 -15.45 6.40 28.14
N ASN A 107 -15.55 5.29 27.39
CA ASN A 107 -15.35 3.91 27.85
C ASN A 107 -13.89 3.41 27.66
N GLY A 108 -12.91 4.30 27.46
CA GLY A 108 -11.52 3.95 27.25
C GLY A 108 -11.07 4.10 25.79
N GLN A 109 -9.95 3.47 25.46
CA GLN A 109 -9.29 3.60 24.16
C GLN A 109 -9.88 2.63 23.14
N SER A 110 -10.43 3.18 22.05
CA SER A 110 -10.92 2.39 20.91
C SER A 110 -9.83 2.26 19.85
N THR A 111 -9.41 1.05 19.53
CA THR A 111 -8.39 0.73 18.53
C THR A 111 -9.02 0.25 17.23
N ARG A 112 -8.52 0.74 16.10
CA ARG A 112 -8.89 0.32 14.74
C ARG A 112 -7.64 0.14 13.88
N PHE A 113 -7.74 -0.72 12.88
CA PHE A 113 -6.72 -0.89 11.85
C PHE A 113 -7.03 -0.02 10.63
N LYS A 114 -6.00 0.62 10.10
CA LYS A 114 -6.02 1.36 8.84
C LYS A 114 -5.16 0.59 7.84
N ALA A 115 -5.71 0.22 6.70
CA ALA A 115 -4.97 -0.38 5.59
C ALA A 115 -4.99 0.55 4.39
N LEU A 116 -3.85 0.71 3.73
CA LEU A 116 -3.67 1.38 2.46
C LEU A 116 -3.29 0.34 1.43
N VAL A 117 -4.09 0.22 0.38
CA VAL A 117 -3.91 -0.75 -0.69
C VAL A 117 -3.83 -0.04 -2.03
N ALA A 118 -2.98 -0.55 -2.90
CA ALA A 118 -2.92 -0.17 -4.30
C ALA A 118 -3.34 -1.34 -5.18
N ALA A 119 -4.03 -1.02 -6.26
CA ALA A 119 -4.42 -1.95 -7.32
C ALA A 119 -3.90 -1.43 -8.65
N GLY A 120 -3.20 -2.26 -9.43
CA GLY A 120 -2.66 -1.87 -10.74
C GLY A 120 -2.45 -3.07 -11.65
N ASN A 121 -2.45 -2.83 -12.96
CA ASN A 121 -2.27 -3.86 -13.98
C ASN A 121 -0.90 -3.83 -14.66
N GLN A 122 0.01 -2.95 -14.23
CA GLN A 122 1.32 -2.73 -14.85
C GLN A 122 1.27 -2.20 -16.30
N ASN A 123 0.10 -1.80 -16.78
CA ASN A 123 -0.16 -1.33 -18.14
C ASN A 123 -0.89 0.01 -18.18
N GLY A 124 -0.63 0.89 -17.21
CA GLY A 124 -1.19 2.23 -17.21
C GLY A 124 -2.51 2.37 -16.42
N TRP A 125 -2.84 1.46 -15.53
CA TRP A 125 -3.98 1.58 -14.63
C TRP A 125 -3.51 1.49 -13.18
N LEU A 126 -3.86 2.46 -12.36
CA LEU A 126 -3.54 2.47 -10.94
C LEU A 126 -4.72 3.00 -10.13
N GLY A 127 -5.02 2.31 -9.04
CA GLY A 127 -6.01 2.74 -8.06
C GLY A 127 -5.46 2.64 -6.65
N ILE A 128 -5.83 3.57 -5.78
CA ILE A 128 -5.40 3.59 -4.38
C ILE A 128 -6.63 3.68 -3.49
N GLY A 129 -6.68 2.80 -2.49
CA GLY A 129 -7.79 2.73 -1.56
C GLY A 129 -7.35 2.71 -0.10
N LEU A 130 -8.13 3.35 0.75
CA LEU A 130 -7.95 3.38 2.18
C LEU A 130 -9.14 2.73 2.87
N GLY A 131 -8.88 1.72 3.71
CA GLY A 131 -9.88 1.04 4.53
C GLY A 131 -9.57 1.16 6.03
N LYS A 132 -10.63 1.28 6.84
CA LYS A 132 -10.53 1.28 8.31
C LYS A 132 -11.53 0.32 8.90
N SER A 133 -11.09 -0.55 9.85
CA SER A 133 -11.98 -1.47 10.55
C SER A 133 -11.42 -1.85 11.92
N LYS A 134 -12.25 -2.50 12.76
CA LYS A 134 -11.80 -3.13 14.01
C LYS A 134 -10.90 -4.34 13.76
N GLN A 135 -11.12 -5.07 12.65
CA GLN A 135 -10.33 -6.23 12.25
C GLN A 135 -9.46 -5.86 11.03
N MET A 136 -8.21 -6.30 11.03
CA MET A 136 -7.24 -6.01 9.97
C MET A 136 -7.71 -6.57 8.60
N ARG A 137 -8.22 -7.81 8.57
CA ARG A 137 -8.71 -8.45 7.35
C ARG A 137 -9.81 -7.62 6.69
N ILE A 138 -10.82 -7.20 7.45
CA ILE A 138 -11.93 -6.38 6.96
C ILE A 138 -11.44 -4.98 6.52
N ALA A 139 -10.39 -4.44 7.18
CA ALA A 139 -9.80 -3.17 6.76
C ALA A 139 -9.15 -3.30 5.37
N ILE A 140 -8.44 -4.40 5.11
CA ILE A 140 -7.82 -4.68 3.80
C ILE A 140 -8.90 -4.90 2.72
N GLU A 141 -9.95 -5.67 3.00
CA GLU A 141 -11.06 -5.89 2.07
C GLU A 141 -11.76 -4.57 1.68
N LYS A 142 -12.02 -3.70 2.67
CA LYS A 142 -12.56 -2.35 2.41
C LYS A 142 -11.59 -1.48 1.60
N ALA A 143 -10.29 -1.58 1.87
CA ALA A 143 -9.27 -0.83 1.13
C ALA A 143 -9.17 -1.32 -0.32
N ASN A 144 -9.27 -2.63 -0.57
CA ASN A 144 -9.30 -3.20 -1.92
C ASN A 144 -10.50 -2.67 -2.72
N ASN A 145 -11.70 -2.70 -2.13
CA ASN A 145 -12.90 -2.19 -2.79
C ASN A 145 -12.78 -0.68 -3.09
N ALA A 146 -12.21 0.10 -2.15
CA ALA A 146 -11.94 1.51 -2.38
C ALA A 146 -10.86 1.75 -3.45
N ALA A 147 -9.84 0.89 -3.54
CA ALA A 147 -8.80 0.97 -4.57
C ALA A 147 -9.40 0.71 -5.96
N PHE A 148 -10.26 -0.28 -6.11
CA PHE A 148 -10.97 -0.55 -7.36
C PHE A 148 -11.84 0.63 -7.81
N LEU A 149 -12.58 1.26 -6.89
CA LEU A 149 -13.41 2.42 -7.23
C LEU A 149 -12.60 3.67 -7.64
N ASN A 150 -11.34 3.76 -7.22
CA ASN A 150 -10.44 4.88 -7.50
C ASN A 150 -9.42 4.58 -8.61
N VAL A 151 -9.61 3.51 -9.36
CA VAL A 151 -8.71 3.20 -10.49
C VAL A 151 -8.78 4.37 -11.50
N SER A 152 -7.64 4.79 -11.99
CA SER A 152 -7.50 5.86 -12.98
C SER A 152 -6.52 5.47 -14.08
N PRO A 153 -6.72 5.93 -15.32
CA PRO A 153 -5.79 5.72 -16.40
C PRO A 153 -4.53 6.56 -16.23
N ILE A 154 -3.42 6.03 -16.71
CA ILE A 154 -2.09 6.65 -16.70
C ILE A 154 -1.51 6.48 -18.09
N LYS A 155 -1.08 7.57 -18.71
CA LYS A 155 -0.39 7.52 -20.00
C LYS A 155 1.10 7.26 -19.76
N LEU A 156 1.60 6.16 -20.28
CA LEU A 156 3.02 5.83 -20.26
C LEU A 156 3.66 6.30 -21.56
N GLY A 157 4.91 6.75 -21.50
CA GLY A 157 5.64 7.25 -22.65
C GLY A 157 7.15 7.22 -22.45
N CYS A 158 7.86 7.95 -23.27
CA CYS A 158 9.29 8.25 -23.10
C CYS A 158 9.47 9.75 -23.29
N GLY A 159 9.56 10.51 -22.20
CA GLY A 159 9.80 11.96 -22.21
C GLY A 159 11.24 12.34 -21.91
N SER A 160 12.17 11.38 -21.83
CA SER A 160 13.58 11.67 -21.56
C SER A 160 14.29 12.12 -22.82
N TRP A 161 15.01 13.26 -22.73
CA TRP A 161 15.85 13.78 -23.82
C TRP A 161 17.07 12.89 -24.14
N GLU A 162 17.48 12.07 -23.15
CA GLU A 162 18.60 11.13 -23.30
C GLU A 162 18.21 9.85 -24.04
N CYS A 163 16.91 9.54 -24.09
CA CYS A 163 16.39 8.31 -24.65
C CYS A 163 15.68 8.58 -25.98
N ARG A 164 16.20 8.05 -27.08
CA ARG A 164 15.58 8.13 -28.42
C ARG A 164 14.75 6.86 -28.70
N CYS A 165 13.90 6.45 -27.78
CA CYS A 165 13.08 5.27 -27.95
C CYS A 165 11.57 5.63 -27.93
N ASP A 166 10.78 5.01 -28.79
CA ASP A 166 9.33 5.18 -28.82
C ASP A 166 8.58 4.18 -27.90
N GLN A 167 9.29 3.63 -26.90
CA GLN A 167 8.74 2.63 -26.00
C GLN A 167 8.08 3.26 -24.77
N LYS A 168 6.99 2.68 -24.32
CA LYS A 168 6.26 3.08 -23.12
C LYS A 168 6.95 2.51 -21.86
N HIS A 169 8.01 3.15 -21.36
CA HIS A 169 8.75 2.70 -20.18
C HIS A 169 8.80 3.72 -19.03
N SER A 170 8.44 4.97 -19.31
CA SER A 170 8.50 6.07 -18.37
C SER A 170 7.24 6.94 -18.44
N VAL A 171 7.30 8.16 -17.94
CA VAL A 171 6.27 9.18 -18.08
C VAL A 171 6.55 10.05 -19.30
N PRO A 172 5.52 10.58 -19.99
CA PRO A 172 5.70 11.36 -21.22
C PRO A 172 6.35 12.74 -20.99
N PHE A 173 6.14 13.33 -19.84
CA PHE A 173 6.68 14.64 -19.42
C PHE A 173 6.82 14.70 -17.90
N THR A 174 7.49 15.71 -17.41
CA THR A 174 7.62 15.94 -15.96
C THR A 174 6.27 16.31 -15.37
N VAL A 175 5.83 15.55 -14.38
CA VAL A 175 4.54 15.74 -13.71
C VAL A 175 4.73 15.99 -12.23
N LYS A 176 3.87 16.86 -11.68
CA LYS A 176 3.91 17.28 -10.29
C LYS A 176 2.54 17.13 -9.63
N GLY A 177 2.46 16.37 -8.56
CA GLY A 177 1.23 16.12 -7.82
C GLY A 177 1.35 16.51 -6.35
N LYS A 178 0.23 16.96 -5.75
CA LYS A 178 0.15 17.36 -4.35
C LYS A 178 -0.91 16.54 -3.61
N GLY A 179 -0.56 16.05 -2.44
CA GLY A 179 -1.47 15.34 -1.55
C GLY A 179 -1.32 15.83 -0.10
N GLY A 180 -2.14 16.80 0.31
CA GLY A 180 -1.98 17.45 1.61
C GLY A 180 -0.69 18.27 1.68
N SER A 181 0.20 17.97 2.63
CA SER A 181 1.51 18.63 2.79
C SER A 181 2.61 18.02 1.91
N VAL A 182 2.35 16.90 1.24
CA VAL A 182 3.34 16.20 0.41
C VAL A 182 3.20 16.63 -1.04
N THR A 183 4.31 16.95 -1.67
CA THR A 183 4.43 17.19 -3.11
C THR A 183 5.37 16.16 -3.69
N ILE A 184 4.96 15.53 -4.79
CA ILE A 184 5.76 14.57 -5.54
C ILE A 184 5.92 15.09 -6.96
N GLU A 185 7.13 15.02 -7.46
CA GLU A 185 7.48 15.33 -8.83
C GLU A 185 8.12 14.10 -9.45
N ILE A 186 7.63 13.68 -10.62
CA ILE A 186 8.15 12.54 -11.37
C ILE A 186 8.78 13.09 -12.65
N LEU A 187 10.05 12.77 -12.85
CA LEU A 187 10.79 13.13 -14.04
C LEU A 187 11.01 11.89 -14.91
N PRO A 188 10.87 12.04 -16.24
CA PRO A 188 11.13 10.93 -17.15
C PRO A 188 12.61 10.52 -17.10
N GLY A 189 12.87 9.22 -16.99
CA GLY A 189 14.20 8.65 -16.97
C GLY A 189 14.57 7.95 -18.27
N PRO A 190 15.88 7.86 -18.63
CA PRO A 190 16.34 7.08 -19.76
C PRO A 190 16.12 5.58 -19.52
N ARG A 191 16.09 4.81 -20.59
CA ARG A 191 15.91 3.37 -20.54
C ARG A 191 17.04 2.68 -19.77
N GLY A 192 16.67 1.80 -18.84
CA GLY A 192 17.62 1.04 -18.02
C GLY A 192 18.05 1.74 -16.73
N LEU A 193 17.57 2.95 -16.47
CA LEU A 193 17.80 3.66 -15.21
C LEU A 193 17.17 2.92 -14.02
N GLY A 194 16.01 2.31 -14.23
CA GLY A 194 15.18 1.77 -13.17
C GLY A 194 14.43 2.85 -12.39
N LEU A 195 13.80 2.46 -11.30
CA LEU A 195 13.01 3.38 -10.47
C LEU A 195 13.87 3.97 -9.34
N VAL A 196 14.15 5.25 -9.44
CA VAL A 196 14.81 6.04 -8.38
C VAL A 196 13.73 6.68 -7.52
N ALA A 197 13.26 5.92 -6.52
CA ALA A 197 12.14 6.30 -5.65
C ALA A 197 12.25 5.63 -4.29
N GLY A 198 11.59 6.20 -3.28
CA GLY A 198 11.42 5.56 -1.97
C GLY A 198 10.70 4.22 -2.08
N GLY A 199 10.99 3.24 -1.21
CA GLY A 199 10.55 1.86 -1.37
C GLY A 199 9.05 1.68 -1.62
N LYS A 200 8.19 2.37 -0.87
CA LYS A 200 6.73 2.29 -1.04
C LYS A 200 6.25 2.98 -2.33
N ILE A 201 6.87 4.10 -2.71
CA ILE A 201 6.59 4.80 -3.98
C ILE A 201 7.01 3.93 -5.16
N ARG A 202 8.16 3.25 -5.05
CA ARG A 202 8.66 2.32 -6.07
C ARG A 202 7.66 1.21 -6.36
N ASN A 203 7.04 0.62 -5.33
CA ASN A 203 6.02 -0.41 -5.51
C ASN A 203 4.78 0.14 -6.25
N LEU A 204 4.34 1.36 -5.89
CA LEU A 204 3.23 2.02 -6.58
C LEU A 204 3.53 2.28 -8.06
N LEU A 205 4.74 2.76 -8.39
CA LEU A 205 5.18 2.99 -9.77
C LEU A 205 5.29 1.68 -10.57
N LYS A 206 5.76 0.59 -9.95
CA LYS A 206 5.76 -0.74 -10.57
C LYS A 206 4.36 -1.24 -10.89
N LEU A 207 3.39 -1.04 -9.98
CA LEU A 207 2.00 -1.40 -10.21
C LEU A 207 1.36 -0.56 -11.32
N ALA A 208 1.78 0.70 -11.48
CA ALA A 208 1.35 1.57 -12.58
C ALA A 208 1.94 1.17 -13.94
N GLY A 209 3.07 0.42 -13.94
CA GLY A 209 3.78 0.01 -15.15
C GLY A 209 4.96 0.89 -15.54
N VAL A 210 5.31 1.88 -14.72
CA VAL A 210 6.51 2.70 -14.92
C VAL A 210 7.74 1.87 -14.60
N LYS A 211 8.73 1.85 -15.51
CA LYS A 211 9.99 1.10 -15.37
C LYS A 211 11.16 2.01 -15.01
N ASP A 212 11.21 3.19 -15.62
CA ASP A 212 12.33 4.13 -15.50
C ASP A 212 11.80 5.52 -15.16
N ALA A 213 12.12 6.03 -13.97
CA ALA A 213 11.75 7.38 -13.56
C ALA A 213 12.62 7.85 -12.39
N TRP A 214 12.87 9.16 -12.33
CA TRP A 214 13.31 9.83 -11.12
C TRP A 214 12.13 10.40 -10.36
N THR A 215 12.19 10.38 -9.04
CA THR A 215 11.18 10.99 -8.19
C THR A 215 11.81 11.97 -7.21
N HIS A 216 11.25 13.16 -7.16
CA HIS A 216 11.57 14.15 -6.14
C HIS A 216 10.37 14.32 -5.21
N THR A 217 10.60 14.26 -3.91
CA THR A 217 9.53 14.34 -2.91
C THR A 217 9.84 15.43 -1.91
N ASN A 218 8.84 16.25 -1.60
CA ASN A 218 8.95 17.31 -0.62
C ASN A 218 7.78 17.22 0.41
N GLY A 219 8.05 17.65 1.63
CA GLY A 219 7.08 17.60 2.72
C GLY A 219 7.17 16.34 3.59
N SER A 220 6.13 16.03 4.36
CA SER A 220 6.10 14.90 5.30
C SER A 220 5.80 13.57 4.61
N THR A 221 6.79 12.99 3.94
CA THR A 221 6.69 11.74 3.17
C THR A 221 6.42 10.50 4.04
N ALA A 222 6.63 10.58 5.35
CA ALA A 222 6.25 9.52 6.30
C ALA A 222 4.73 9.27 6.31
N THR A 223 3.92 10.26 5.91
CA THR A 223 2.47 10.13 5.82
C THR A 223 2.08 9.39 4.54
N MET A 224 2.12 8.05 4.56
CA MET A 224 1.89 7.21 3.38
C MET A 224 0.58 7.48 2.64
N ASN A 225 -0.49 7.79 3.36
CA ASN A 225 -1.77 8.14 2.73
C ASN A 225 -1.68 9.41 1.86
N SER A 226 -1.03 10.45 2.35
CA SER A 226 -0.83 11.71 1.60
C SER A 226 0.14 11.51 0.43
N THR A 227 1.23 10.79 0.67
CA THR A 227 2.23 10.45 -0.34
C THR A 227 1.60 9.64 -1.49
N SER A 228 0.80 8.61 -1.18
CA SER A 228 0.14 7.81 -2.20
C SER A 228 -0.89 8.61 -3.00
N LYS A 229 -1.66 9.49 -2.35
CA LYS A 229 -2.59 10.40 -3.04
C LYS A 229 -1.87 11.39 -3.94
N ALA A 230 -0.75 11.99 -3.47
CA ALA A 230 0.06 12.88 -4.28
C ALA A 230 0.58 12.18 -5.54
N LEU A 231 1.03 10.92 -5.39
CA LEU A 231 1.50 10.11 -6.51
C LEU A 231 0.37 9.82 -7.51
N LEU A 232 -0.81 9.42 -7.03
CA LEU A 232 -1.96 9.14 -7.90
C LEU A 232 -2.38 10.39 -8.68
N GLU A 233 -2.41 11.55 -8.03
CA GLU A 233 -2.74 12.82 -8.66
C GLU A 233 -1.69 13.23 -9.70
N CYS A 234 -0.42 13.03 -9.37
CA CYS A 234 0.69 13.20 -10.30
C CYS A 234 0.52 12.35 -11.58
N LEU A 235 0.24 11.07 -11.41
CA LEU A 235 0.06 10.14 -12.53
C LEU A 235 -1.23 10.39 -13.34
N ARG A 236 -2.30 10.87 -12.71
CA ARG A 236 -3.53 11.28 -13.42
C ARG A 236 -3.31 12.40 -14.41
N GLN A 237 -2.41 13.34 -14.09
CA GLN A 237 -2.10 14.46 -14.97
C GLN A 237 -1.49 13.99 -16.31
N THR A 238 -0.82 12.84 -16.36
CA THR A 238 -0.28 12.28 -17.61
C THR A 238 -1.38 11.96 -18.61
N PHE A 239 -2.56 11.55 -18.15
CA PHE A 239 -3.72 11.28 -19.00
C PHE A 239 -4.49 12.54 -19.35
N SER A 240 -4.62 13.49 -18.41
CA SER A 240 -5.39 14.72 -18.60
C SER A 240 -4.73 15.73 -19.54
N GLN A 241 -3.39 15.73 -19.64
CA GLN A 241 -2.62 16.69 -20.45
C GLN A 241 -2.08 16.08 -21.75
N GLY A 242 -2.31 14.84 -22.02
CA GLY A 242 -1.87 14.09 -23.21
C GLY A 242 -2.99 13.69 -24.10
#